data_6086559ed8141adaefe173e393f3ffea
#
_entry.id   6086559ed8141adaefe173e393f3ffea
#
_cell.length_a   1.000
_cell.length_b   1.000
_cell.length_c   1.000
_cell.angle_alpha   90.00
_cell.angle_beta   90.00
_cell.angle_gamma   90.00
#
_symmetry.space_group_name_H-M   'P 1'
#
loop_
_entity.id
_entity.type
_entity.pdbx_description
1 polymer ?
#
loop_
_entity_poly.entity_id
_entity_poly.type
_entity_poly.pdbx_seq_one_letter_code
_entity_poly.pdbx_strand_id
1 'polypeptide(L)'
;MSIVAALLLPLVMAQSSAVPTGAVAERFSQCVAMTEQNAERAYEEARAWAAEAQSVYAYRCAAMALIAQNRYDDGATRLQSLASAVNPENTGLRAALWSQAGNAWLLAREPGNARSNFTRAITALQADPQQLPDLLIDRARAYAMERDWRPAEEDLSRSLDIRPDNALALRLRAAARMNQRSYELAEADARAAIRLEPTNQENTLVLGDIRESVRIGAPFERN
;
A
#
# COMPACT_ATOMS: atom_id res chain seq x y z
N MET A 1 48.29 -1.74 34.26
CA MET A 1 47.03 -2.39 33.81
C MET A 1 46.15 -1.30 33.22
N SER A 2 46.22 -1.10 31.89
CA SER A 2 45.45 -0.06 31.19
C SER A 2 44.20 -0.69 30.62
N ILE A 3 43.05 -0.25 31.11
CA ILE A 3 41.72 -0.67 30.62
C ILE A 3 41.43 0.20 29.39
N VAL A 4 41.51 -0.37 28.18
CA VAL A 4 41.05 0.24 26.96
C VAL A 4 39.51 0.10 26.93
N ALA A 5 38.80 1.17 27.28
CA ALA A 5 37.39 1.26 27.09
C ALA A 5 37.07 1.37 25.58
N ALA A 6 36.62 0.27 25.00
CA ALA A 6 36.08 0.28 23.64
C ALA A 6 34.79 1.09 23.62
N LEU A 7 34.84 2.32 23.12
CA LEU A 7 33.68 3.13 22.78
C LEU A 7 32.92 2.45 21.61
N LEU A 8 31.88 1.69 21.94
CA LEU A 8 30.85 1.29 21.00
C LEU A 8 30.07 2.56 20.59
N LEU A 9 30.50 3.21 19.53
CA LEU A 9 29.67 4.20 18.85
C LEU A 9 28.43 3.48 18.30
N PRO A 10 27.22 3.92 18.68
CA PRO A 10 26.01 3.43 18.00
C PRO A 10 26.11 3.82 16.52
N LEU A 11 25.97 2.85 15.65
CA LEU A 11 25.86 3.07 14.21
C LEU A 11 24.57 3.86 13.96
N VAL A 12 24.69 5.20 13.92
CA VAL A 12 23.59 6.07 13.52
C VAL A 12 23.40 5.84 12.02
N MET A 13 22.44 5.01 11.65
CA MET A 13 22.01 4.93 10.26
C MET A 13 21.67 6.34 9.80
N ALA A 14 22.39 6.85 8.81
CA ALA A 14 22.15 8.17 8.24
C ALA A 14 20.68 8.27 7.83
N GLN A 15 19.98 9.25 8.37
CA GLN A 15 18.55 9.44 8.19
C GLN A 15 18.30 9.91 6.76
N SER A 16 17.92 8.98 5.90
CA SER A 16 17.52 9.30 4.54
C SER A 16 16.06 9.76 4.56
N SER A 17 15.77 10.86 3.87
CA SER A 17 14.40 11.30 3.55
C SER A 17 13.60 10.18 2.89
N ALA A 18 12.26 10.29 2.86
CA ALA A 18 11.38 9.31 2.17
C ALA A 18 11.75 9.14 0.69
N VAL A 19 12.38 10.17 0.09
CA VAL A 19 12.90 10.17 -1.28
C VAL A 19 14.42 10.22 -1.21
N PRO A 20 15.12 9.26 -1.84
CA PRO A 20 16.58 9.31 -1.93
C PRO A 20 17.02 10.46 -2.85
N THR A 21 18.24 10.95 -2.67
CA THR A 21 18.83 12.01 -3.50
C THR A 21 20.16 11.58 -4.10
N GLY A 22 20.59 12.24 -5.18
CA GLY A 22 21.89 12.00 -5.82
C GLY A 22 22.09 10.56 -6.29
N ALA A 23 23.28 10.03 -6.14
CA ALA A 23 23.67 8.70 -6.60
C ALA A 23 22.83 7.56 -5.98
N VAL A 24 22.32 7.75 -4.75
CA VAL A 24 21.43 6.78 -4.11
C VAL A 24 20.08 6.73 -4.82
N ALA A 25 19.54 7.89 -5.23
CA ALA A 25 18.29 7.97 -5.99
C ALA A 25 18.41 7.26 -7.34
N GLU A 26 19.49 7.52 -8.05
CA GLU A 26 19.75 6.90 -9.35
C GLU A 26 19.90 5.38 -9.21
N ARG A 27 20.74 4.91 -8.28
CA ARG A 27 20.92 3.47 -8.05
C ARG A 27 19.60 2.77 -7.64
N PHE A 28 18.80 3.43 -6.81
CA PHE A 28 17.48 2.92 -6.41
C PHE A 28 16.51 2.85 -7.60
N SER A 29 16.46 3.90 -8.44
CA SER A 29 15.63 3.92 -9.64
C SER A 29 16.01 2.81 -10.63
N GLN A 30 17.33 2.62 -10.87
CA GLN A 30 17.84 1.53 -11.71
C GLN A 30 17.46 0.16 -11.16
N CYS A 31 17.58 -0.02 -9.84
CA CYS A 31 17.21 -1.26 -9.18
C CYS A 31 15.70 -1.53 -9.32
N VAL A 32 14.84 -0.53 -9.13
CA VAL A 32 13.39 -0.66 -9.32
C VAL A 32 13.04 -1.02 -10.77
N ALA A 33 13.62 -0.35 -11.75
CA ALA A 33 13.41 -0.67 -13.16
C ALA A 33 13.86 -2.11 -13.50
N MET A 34 14.91 -2.59 -12.86
CA MET A 34 15.40 -3.96 -13.03
C MET A 34 14.43 -4.99 -12.46
N THR A 35 13.64 -4.67 -11.42
CA THR A 35 12.64 -5.62 -10.90
C THR A 35 11.58 -6.00 -11.94
N GLU A 36 11.29 -5.11 -12.89
CA GLU A 36 10.34 -5.36 -13.98
C GLU A 36 10.95 -6.21 -15.10
N GLN A 37 12.26 -6.10 -15.32
CA GLN A 37 12.98 -6.78 -16.41
C GLN A 37 13.51 -8.15 -15.99
N ASN A 38 14.13 -8.22 -14.80
CA ASN A 38 14.73 -9.42 -14.24
C ASN A 38 14.77 -9.31 -12.71
N ALA A 39 13.72 -9.78 -12.06
CA ALA A 39 13.55 -9.66 -10.61
C ALA A 39 14.61 -10.45 -9.81
N GLU A 40 15.11 -11.57 -10.35
CA GLU A 40 16.15 -12.35 -9.68
C GLU A 40 17.47 -11.59 -9.66
N ARG A 41 17.88 -11.06 -10.80
CA ARG A 41 19.08 -10.21 -10.91
C ARG A 41 18.96 -8.95 -10.05
N ALA A 42 17.79 -8.29 -10.05
CA ALA A 42 17.52 -7.13 -9.20
C ALA A 42 17.72 -7.47 -7.72
N TYR A 43 17.29 -8.64 -7.29
CA TYR A 43 17.47 -9.11 -5.92
C TYR A 43 18.95 -9.29 -5.56
N GLU A 44 19.73 -9.96 -6.42
CA GLU A 44 21.15 -10.18 -6.18
C GLU A 44 21.94 -8.85 -6.15
N GLU A 45 21.69 -7.95 -7.11
CA GLU A 45 22.34 -6.62 -7.14
C GLU A 45 21.93 -5.76 -5.93
N ALA A 46 20.66 -5.81 -5.50
CA ALA A 46 20.22 -5.12 -4.29
C ALA A 46 20.87 -5.67 -3.02
N ARG A 47 21.07 -6.98 -2.94
CA ARG A 47 21.79 -7.62 -1.82
C ARG A 47 23.27 -7.21 -1.78
N ALA A 48 23.93 -7.19 -2.92
CA ALA A 48 25.31 -6.73 -3.03
C ALA A 48 25.41 -5.27 -2.58
N TRP A 49 24.50 -4.41 -3.05
CA TRP A 49 24.42 -3.03 -2.62
C TRP A 49 24.16 -2.87 -1.11
N ALA A 50 23.28 -3.69 -0.54
CA ALA A 50 23.00 -3.67 0.90
C ALA A 50 24.23 -4.07 1.72
N ALA A 51 25.02 -5.04 1.26
CA ALA A 51 26.26 -5.45 1.91
C ALA A 51 27.36 -4.36 1.84
N GLU A 52 27.41 -3.63 0.73
CA GLU A 52 28.37 -2.55 0.51
C GLU A 52 28.06 -1.29 1.36
N ALA A 53 26.80 -0.84 1.33
CA ALA A 53 26.44 0.48 1.84
C ALA A 53 25.45 0.47 3.02
N GLN A 54 24.91 -0.68 3.42
CA GLN A 54 23.84 -0.82 4.43
C GLN A 54 22.67 0.17 4.23
N SER A 55 22.38 0.47 2.95
CA SER A 55 21.40 1.46 2.55
C SER A 55 19.98 0.93 2.74
N VAL A 56 19.11 1.71 3.37
CA VAL A 56 17.68 1.41 3.48
C VAL A 56 17.03 1.20 2.10
N TYR A 57 17.51 1.92 1.07
CA TYR A 57 17.01 1.79 -0.30
C TYR A 57 17.45 0.51 -0.98
N ALA A 58 18.64 -0.01 -0.64
CA ALA A 58 19.09 -1.32 -1.09
C ALA A 58 18.20 -2.43 -0.52
N TYR A 59 17.94 -2.41 0.78
CA TYR A 59 17.02 -3.36 1.42
C TYR A 59 15.59 -3.25 0.87
N ARG A 60 15.12 -2.02 0.62
CA ARG A 60 13.81 -1.77 0.01
C ARG A 60 13.72 -2.36 -1.40
N CYS A 61 14.75 -2.15 -2.24
CA CYS A 61 14.79 -2.73 -3.57
C CYS A 61 14.85 -4.27 -3.52
N ALA A 62 15.64 -4.86 -2.63
CA ALA A 62 15.67 -6.31 -2.46
C ALA A 62 14.28 -6.88 -2.10
N ALA A 63 13.52 -6.19 -1.25
CA ALA A 63 12.16 -6.59 -0.91
C ALA A 63 11.20 -6.45 -2.12
N MET A 64 11.31 -5.37 -2.89
CA MET A 64 10.52 -5.19 -4.13
C MET A 64 10.85 -6.26 -5.17
N ALA A 65 12.11 -6.64 -5.30
CA ALA A 65 12.51 -7.74 -6.18
C ALA A 65 11.92 -9.10 -5.77
N LEU A 66 11.78 -9.36 -4.47
CA LEU A 66 11.06 -10.56 -3.99
C LEU A 66 9.58 -10.51 -4.35
N ILE A 67 8.93 -9.36 -4.22
CA ILE A 67 7.52 -9.18 -4.62
C ILE A 67 7.37 -9.44 -6.13
N ALA A 68 8.29 -8.92 -6.95
CA ALA A 68 8.28 -9.15 -8.40
C ALA A 68 8.53 -10.63 -8.78
N GLN A 69 9.16 -11.43 -7.90
CA GLN A 69 9.28 -12.89 -8.01
C GLN A 69 8.04 -13.64 -7.50
N ASN A 70 6.94 -12.96 -7.18
CA ASN A 70 5.74 -13.50 -6.51
C ASN A 70 6.00 -14.07 -5.10
N ARG A 71 7.12 -13.73 -4.49
CA ARG A 71 7.46 -14.06 -3.10
C ARG A 71 6.92 -12.96 -2.17
N TYR A 72 5.60 -12.84 -2.15
CA TYR A 72 4.91 -11.71 -1.52
C TYR A 72 5.14 -11.64 -0.02
N ASP A 73 5.06 -12.77 0.69
CA ASP A 73 5.26 -12.88 2.14
C ASP A 73 6.67 -12.47 2.54
N ASP A 74 7.67 -12.94 1.79
CA ASP A 74 9.08 -12.61 2.03
C ASP A 74 9.34 -11.11 1.83
N GLY A 75 8.81 -10.55 0.73
CA GLY A 75 8.93 -9.13 0.42
C GLY A 75 8.23 -8.25 1.45
N ALA A 76 6.99 -8.60 1.81
CA ALA A 76 6.20 -7.89 2.81
C ALA A 76 6.88 -7.90 4.19
N THR A 77 7.34 -9.06 4.64
CA THR A 77 8.03 -9.21 5.93
C THR A 77 9.30 -8.37 5.99
N ARG A 78 10.08 -8.32 4.89
CA ARG A 78 11.30 -7.49 4.82
C ARG A 78 10.98 -5.99 4.86
N LEU A 79 9.96 -5.54 4.12
CA LEU A 79 9.50 -4.14 4.17
C LEU A 79 9.01 -3.76 5.57
N GLN A 80 8.26 -4.65 6.22
CA GLN A 80 7.76 -4.47 7.57
C GLN A 80 8.89 -4.34 8.60
N SER A 81 9.88 -5.21 8.51
CA SER A 81 11.07 -5.16 9.37
C SER A 81 11.87 -3.87 9.13
N LEU A 82 12.03 -3.48 7.88
CA LEU A 82 12.72 -2.26 7.49
C LEU A 82 12.01 -1.01 8.02
N ALA A 83 10.67 -0.93 7.88
CA ALA A 83 9.87 0.17 8.41
C ALA A 83 9.99 0.31 9.95
N SER A 84 10.15 -0.82 10.64
CA SER A 84 10.35 -0.83 12.10
C SER A 84 11.75 -0.38 12.50
N ALA A 85 12.76 -0.61 11.66
CA ALA A 85 14.16 -0.26 11.90
C ALA A 85 14.49 1.21 11.53
N VAL A 86 13.72 1.84 10.64
CA VAL A 86 13.88 3.25 10.26
C VAL A 86 13.56 4.15 11.46
N ASN A 87 14.33 5.25 11.61
CA ASN A 87 14.12 6.23 12.66
C ASN A 87 12.65 6.67 12.72
N PRO A 88 12.01 6.64 13.91
CA PRO A 88 10.62 7.04 14.09
C PRO A 88 10.28 8.45 13.59
N GLU A 89 11.24 9.36 13.58
CA GLU A 89 11.06 10.74 13.09
C GLU A 89 10.94 10.81 11.56
N ASN A 90 11.45 9.80 10.83
CA ASN A 90 11.29 9.72 9.39
C ASN A 90 9.92 9.10 9.03
N THR A 91 8.88 9.83 9.39
CA THR A 91 7.48 9.38 9.28
C THR A 91 7.09 9.05 7.84
N GLY A 92 7.55 9.85 6.86
CA GLY A 92 7.26 9.64 5.44
C GLY A 92 7.86 8.34 4.90
N LEU A 93 9.13 8.04 5.21
CA LEU A 93 9.75 6.78 4.76
C LEU A 93 9.11 5.57 5.45
N ARG A 94 8.83 5.67 6.74
CA ARG A 94 8.14 4.60 7.49
C ARG A 94 6.76 4.32 6.91
N ALA A 95 5.99 5.36 6.62
CA ALA A 95 4.66 5.23 6.01
C ALA A 95 4.75 4.57 4.63
N ALA A 96 5.71 4.99 3.79
CA ALA A 96 5.92 4.38 2.47
C ALA A 96 6.28 2.90 2.57
N LEU A 97 7.14 2.50 3.51
CA LEU A 97 7.53 1.10 3.70
C LEU A 97 6.37 0.27 4.25
N TRP A 98 5.59 0.81 5.23
CA TRP A 98 4.38 0.15 5.73
C TRP A 98 3.31 -0.02 4.64
N SER A 99 3.11 1.01 3.78
CA SER A 99 2.19 0.94 2.65
C SER A 99 2.60 -0.14 1.65
N GLN A 100 3.88 -0.19 1.28
CA GLN A 100 4.40 -1.22 0.38
C GLN A 100 4.28 -2.63 0.99
N ALA A 101 4.53 -2.79 2.29
CA ALA A 101 4.31 -4.06 2.97
C ALA A 101 2.82 -4.45 2.94
N GLY A 102 1.92 -3.50 3.19
CA GLY A 102 0.47 -3.72 3.11
C GLY A 102 0.02 -4.19 1.73
N ASN A 103 0.51 -3.54 0.67
CA ASN A 103 0.21 -3.94 -0.70
C ASN A 103 0.75 -5.34 -1.04
N ALA A 104 1.95 -5.68 -0.57
CA ALA A 104 2.49 -7.04 -0.74
C ALA A 104 1.65 -8.09 0.01
N TRP A 105 1.15 -7.78 1.20
CA TRP A 105 0.23 -8.66 1.95
C TRP A 105 -1.13 -8.82 1.25
N LEU A 106 -1.65 -7.80 0.55
CA LEU A 106 -2.84 -7.97 -0.30
C LEU A 106 -2.60 -8.96 -1.44
N LEU A 107 -1.41 -8.88 -2.08
CA LEU A 107 -1.01 -9.84 -3.12
C LEU A 107 -0.84 -11.26 -2.56
N ALA A 108 -0.34 -11.39 -1.34
CA ALA A 108 -0.23 -12.65 -0.60
C ALA A 108 -1.59 -13.21 -0.16
N ARG A 109 -2.69 -12.47 -0.35
CA ARG A 109 -4.04 -12.79 0.15
C ARG A 109 -4.13 -12.88 1.68
N GLU A 110 -3.33 -12.07 2.36
CA GLU A 110 -3.27 -11.93 3.81
C GLU A 110 -3.83 -10.56 4.26
N PRO A 111 -5.16 -10.34 4.15
CA PRO A 111 -5.77 -9.03 4.36
C PRO A 111 -5.61 -8.51 5.80
N GLY A 112 -5.57 -9.36 6.80
CA GLY A 112 -5.33 -8.97 8.19
C GLY A 112 -3.94 -8.33 8.39
N ASN A 113 -2.91 -8.92 7.76
CA ASN A 113 -1.55 -8.37 7.74
C ASN A 113 -1.51 -7.05 6.95
N ALA A 114 -2.17 -6.99 5.80
CA ALA A 114 -2.28 -5.79 4.98
C ALA A 114 -2.90 -4.62 5.76
N ARG A 115 -4.06 -4.86 6.38
CA ARG A 115 -4.79 -3.88 7.20
C ARG A 115 -3.94 -3.33 8.36
N SER A 116 -3.22 -4.21 9.05
CA SER A 116 -2.31 -3.82 10.13
C SER A 116 -1.21 -2.87 9.63
N ASN A 117 -0.62 -3.17 8.47
CA ASN A 117 0.43 -2.36 7.87
C ASN A 117 -0.09 -1.01 7.38
N PHE A 118 -1.25 -0.95 6.71
CA PHE A 118 -1.86 0.32 6.31
C PHE A 118 -2.25 1.18 7.53
N THR A 119 -2.71 0.57 8.61
CA THR A 119 -2.99 1.30 9.86
C THR A 119 -1.74 1.96 10.42
N ARG A 120 -0.59 1.26 10.41
CA ARG A 120 0.70 1.84 10.81
C ARG A 120 1.16 2.95 9.86
N ALA A 121 0.95 2.79 8.55
CA ALA A 121 1.27 3.81 7.56
C ALA A 121 0.43 5.09 7.79
N ILE A 122 -0.88 4.94 7.97
CA ILE A 122 -1.81 6.04 8.28
C ILE A 122 -1.40 6.76 9.57
N THR A 123 -1.06 6.00 10.62
CA THR A 123 -0.62 6.57 11.90
C THR A 123 0.69 7.35 11.75
N ALA A 124 1.62 6.87 10.93
CA ALA A 124 2.88 7.55 10.68
C ALA A 124 2.69 8.86 9.87
N LEU A 125 1.71 8.89 8.95
CA LEU A 125 1.45 10.04 8.07
C LEU A 125 0.45 11.06 8.64
N GLN A 126 0.08 11.03 9.92
CA GLN A 126 -0.91 11.96 10.50
C GLN A 126 -0.66 13.45 10.18
N ALA A 127 0.57 13.79 9.76
CA ALA A 127 0.95 15.15 9.41
C ALA A 127 0.87 15.50 7.91
N ASP A 128 0.66 14.52 7.02
CA ASP A 128 0.59 14.74 5.56
C ASP A 128 -0.77 14.29 4.98
N PRO A 129 -1.71 15.24 4.79
CA PRO A 129 -3.03 14.92 4.26
C PRO A 129 -3.03 14.49 2.79
N GLN A 130 -1.93 14.70 2.03
CA GLN A 130 -1.93 14.42 0.59
C GLN A 130 -1.87 12.92 0.27
N GLN A 131 -1.16 12.14 1.07
CA GLN A 131 -1.03 10.68 0.87
C GLN A 131 -2.10 9.88 1.63
N LEU A 132 -2.79 10.50 2.57
CA LEU A 132 -3.80 9.84 3.39
C LEU A 132 -4.95 9.20 2.59
N PRO A 133 -5.51 9.84 1.54
CA PRO A 133 -6.59 9.25 0.75
C PRO A 133 -6.23 7.89 0.14
N ASP A 134 -5.02 7.75 -0.39
CA ASP A 134 -4.59 6.51 -1.03
C ASP A 134 -4.40 5.37 -0.01
N LEU A 135 -3.85 5.68 1.18
CA LEU A 135 -3.73 4.70 2.27
C LEU A 135 -5.08 4.25 2.83
N LEU A 136 -6.07 5.16 2.88
CA LEU A 136 -7.43 4.81 3.26
C LEU A 136 -8.08 3.89 2.24
N ILE A 137 -7.90 4.14 0.94
CA ILE A 137 -8.36 3.26 -0.14
C ILE A 137 -7.72 1.87 -0.02
N ASP A 138 -6.42 1.81 0.20
CA ASP A 138 -5.71 0.54 0.32
C ASP A 138 -6.15 -0.25 1.55
N ARG A 139 -6.39 0.42 2.70
CA ARG A 139 -6.92 -0.24 3.89
C ARG A 139 -8.37 -0.71 3.70
N ALA A 140 -9.18 0.07 2.99
CA ALA A 140 -10.53 -0.33 2.63
C ALA A 140 -10.55 -1.58 1.74
N ARG A 141 -9.57 -1.74 0.84
CA ARG A 141 -9.41 -2.97 0.05
C ARG A 141 -9.11 -4.18 0.95
N ALA A 142 -8.27 -4.00 1.98
CA ALA A 142 -8.02 -5.06 2.95
C ALA A 142 -9.30 -5.44 3.72
N TYR A 143 -10.06 -4.48 4.21
CA TYR A 143 -11.36 -4.72 4.84
C TYR A 143 -12.34 -5.43 3.90
N ALA A 144 -12.41 -5.02 2.63
CA ALA A 144 -13.27 -5.66 1.64
C ALA A 144 -12.90 -7.14 1.38
N MET A 145 -11.61 -7.48 1.40
CA MET A 145 -11.15 -8.88 1.30
C MET A 145 -11.55 -9.70 2.55
N GLU A 146 -11.63 -9.07 3.72
CA GLU A 146 -12.16 -9.67 4.96
C GLU A 146 -13.70 -9.71 4.99
N ARG A 147 -14.37 -9.14 3.97
CA ARG A 147 -15.82 -8.91 3.91
C ARG A 147 -16.34 -7.98 5.03
N ASP A 148 -15.47 -7.18 5.58
CA ASP A 148 -15.81 -6.18 6.59
C ASP A 148 -16.16 -4.85 5.89
N TRP A 149 -17.39 -4.81 5.36
CA TRP A 149 -17.83 -3.75 4.46
C TRP A 149 -18.01 -2.39 5.12
N ARG A 150 -18.38 -2.38 6.40
CA ARG A 150 -18.62 -1.11 7.12
C ARG A 150 -17.33 -0.30 7.32
N PRO A 151 -16.24 -0.84 7.88
CA PRO A 151 -14.97 -0.13 7.95
C PRO A 151 -14.40 0.22 6.56
N ALA A 152 -14.65 -0.63 5.55
CA ALA A 152 -14.26 -0.29 4.18
C ALA A 152 -14.98 0.98 3.69
N GLU A 153 -16.31 1.08 3.89
CA GLU A 153 -17.09 2.27 3.54
C GLU A 153 -16.63 3.51 4.33
N GLU A 154 -16.33 3.37 5.62
CA GLU A 154 -15.85 4.46 6.47
C GLU A 154 -14.51 5.04 5.97
N ASP A 155 -13.54 4.18 5.64
CA ASP A 155 -12.24 4.62 5.10
C ASP A 155 -12.41 5.28 3.72
N LEU A 156 -13.23 4.70 2.85
CA LEU A 156 -13.49 5.27 1.51
C LEU A 156 -14.21 6.62 1.61
N SER A 157 -15.12 6.78 2.56
CA SER A 157 -15.80 8.06 2.80
C SER A 157 -14.82 9.12 3.27
N ARG A 158 -13.94 8.79 4.21
CA ARG A 158 -12.85 9.69 4.65
C ARG A 158 -11.90 10.05 3.51
N SER A 159 -11.59 9.10 2.62
CA SER A 159 -10.77 9.37 1.44
C SER A 159 -11.46 10.37 0.51
N LEU A 160 -12.77 10.21 0.27
CA LEU A 160 -13.57 11.09 -0.57
C LEU A 160 -13.84 12.46 0.07
N ASP A 161 -13.85 12.58 1.39
CA ASP A 161 -13.92 13.88 2.07
C ASP A 161 -12.68 14.74 1.76
N ILE A 162 -11.52 14.11 1.55
CA ILE A 162 -10.26 14.79 1.21
C ILE A 162 -10.13 14.97 -0.31
N ARG A 163 -10.51 13.96 -1.10
CA ARG A 163 -10.38 13.92 -2.56
C ARG A 163 -11.71 13.45 -3.19
N PRO A 164 -12.69 14.35 -3.37
CA PRO A 164 -14.05 14.00 -3.81
C PRO A 164 -14.11 13.36 -5.20
N ASP A 165 -13.22 13.77 -6.10
CA ASP A 165 -13.21 13.33 -7.50
C ASP A 165 -12.33 12.09 -7.74
N ASN A 166 -12.35 11.13 -6.80
CA ASN A 166 -11.62 9.88 -6.94
C ASN A 166 -12.57 8.76 -7.40
N ALA A 167 -12.54 8.45 -8.70
CA ALA A 167 -13.40 7.43 -9.29
C ALA A 167 -13.18 6.02 -8.69
N LEU A 168 -11.92 5.67 -8.35
CA LEU A 168 -11.61 4.39 -7.69
C LEU A 168 -12.27 4.30 -6.31
N ALA A 169 -12.15 5.36 -5.50
CA ALA A 169 -12.76 5.38 -4.16
C ALA A 169 -14.28 5.30 -4.22
N LEU A 170 -14.92 6.04 -5.16
CA LEU A 170 -16.35 5.97 -5.40
C LEU A 170 -16.78 4.56 -5.81
N ARG A 171 -16.09 3.94 -6.75
CA ARG A 171 -16.37 2.57 -7.20
C ARG A 171 -16.26 1.56 -6.06
N LEU A 172 -15.19 1.62 -5.27
CA LEU A 172 -14.99 0.71 -4.14
C LEU A 172 -16.04 0.95 -3.04
N ARG A 173 -16.44 2.21 -2.79
CA ARG A 173 -17.51 2.52 -1.84
C ARG A 173 -18.86 2.01 -2.34
N ALA A 174 -19.12 2.13 -3.64
CA ALA A 174 -20.32 1.54 -4.26
C ALA A 174 -20.38 0.02 -4.01
N ALA A 175 -19.27 -0.70 -4.20
CA ALA A 175 -19.20 -2.13 -3.93
C ALA A 175 -19.41 -2.46 -2.44
N ALA A 176 -18.81 -1.68 -1.52
CA ALA A 176 -19.02 -1.87 -0.08
C ALA A 176 -20.49 -1.64 0.32
N ARG A 177 -21.13 -0.58 -0.20
CA ARG A 177 -22.54 -0.26 0.02
C ARG A 177 -23.49 -1.30 -0.56
N MET A 178 -23.19 -1.82 -1.74
CA MET A 178 -23.94 -2.92 -2.35
C MET A 178 -23.95 -4.14 -1.44
N ASN A 179 -22.82 -4.53 -0.88
CA ASN A 179 -22.70 -5.65 0.04
C ASN A 179 -23.43 -5.42 1.38
N GLN A 180 -23.62 -4.15 1.78
CA GLN A 180 -24.42 -3.75 2.93
C GLN A 180 -25.92 -3.57 2.58
N ARG A 181 -26.33 -3.86 1.34
CA ARG A 181 -27.68 -3.67 0.80
C ARG A 181 -28.14 -2.20 0.76
N SER A 182 -27.20 -1.24 0.82
CA SER A 182 -27.47 0.19 0.66
C SER A 182 -27.48 0.55 -0.83
N TYR A 183 -28.38 -0.07 -1.59
CA TYR A 183 -28.34 -0.07 -3.05
C TYR A 183 -28.48 1.31 -3.69
N GLU A 184 -29.32 2.19 -3.15
CA GLU A 184 -29.51 3.54 -3.67
C GLU A 184 -28.21 4.37 -3.56
N LEU A 185 -27.53 4.29 -2.41
CA LEU A 185 -26.26 4.96 -2.20
C LEU A 185 -25.14 4.35 -3.05
N ALA A 186 -25.17 3.03 -3.22
CA ALA A 186 -24.23 2.32 -4.09
C ALA A 186 -24.37 2.77 -5.55
N GLU A 187 -25.62 2.86 -6.06
CA GLU A 187 -25.89 3.30 -7.44
C GLU A 187 -25.46 4.76 -7.66
N ALA A 188 -25.67 5.64 -6.68
CA ALA A 188 -25.24 7.04 -6.76
C ALA A 188 -23.70 7.15 -6.90
N ASP A 189 -22.96 6.41 -6.10
CA ASP A 189 -21.48 6.36 -6.18
C ASP A 189 -21.00 5.77 -7.51
N ALA A 190 -21.56 4.64 -7.95
CA ALA A 190 -21.18 4.00 -9.20
C ALA A 190 -21.42 4.94 -10.40
N ARG A 191 -22.54 5.67 -10.44
CA ARG A 191 -22.82 6.67 -11.47
C ARG A 191 -21.84 7.85 -11.39
N ALA A 192 -21.43 8.26 -10.19
CA ALA A 192 -20.43 9.30 -10.02
C ALA A 192 -19.06 8.83 -10.56
N ALA A 193 -18.63 7.61 -10.29
CA ALA A 193 -17.42 7.03 -10.83
C ALA A 193 -17.43 6.98 -12.37
N ILE A 194 -18.56 6.59 -12.99
CA ILE A 194 -18.74 6.59 -14.45
C ILE A 194 -18.63 8.00 -15.04
N ARG A 195 -19.17 9.02 -14.36
CA ARG A 195 -19.05 10.40 -14.85
C ARG A 195 -17.62 10.91 -14.86
N LEU A 196 -16.80 10.49 -13.89
CA LEU A 196 -15.37 10.86 -13.79
C LEU A 196 -14.52 10.08 -14.81
N GLU A 197 -14.79 8.81 -14.98
CA GLU A 197 -14.04 7.92 -15.88
C GLU A 197 -15.01 7.10 -16.76
N PRO A 198 -15.57 7.70 -17.84
CA PRO A 198 -16.60 7.04 -18.66
C PRO A 198 -16.11 5.81 -19.42
N THR A 199 -14.82 5.73 -19.72
CA THR A 199 -14.20 4.60 -20.46
C THR A 199 -13.73 3.47 -19.56
N ASN A 200 -13.74 3.65 -18.24
CA ASN A 200 -13.35 2.63 -17.30
C ASN A 200 -14.47 1.58 -17.15
N GLN A 201 -14.25 0.41 -17.72
CA GLN A 201 -15.25 -0.67 -17.73
C GLN A 201 -15.62 -1.15 -16.33
N GLU A 202 -14.66 -1.12 -15.37
CA GLU A 202 -14.93 -1.53 -13.99
C GLU A 202 -16.02 -0.71 -13.31
N ASN A 203 -16.12 0.59 -13.64
CA ASN A 203 -17.17 1.45 -13.11
C ASN A 203 -18.56 1.01 -13.62
N THR A 204 -18.65 0.63 -14.90
CA THR A 204 -19.89 0.12 -15.50
C THR A 204 -20.26 -1.26 -14.97
N LEU A 205 -19.27 -2.11 -14.76
CA LEU A 205 -19.50 -3.45 -14.20
C LEU A 205 -20.09 -3.39 -12.79
N VAL A 206 -19.54 -2.52 -11.91
CA VAL A 206 -20.09 -2.35 -10.55
C VAL A 206 -21.54 -1.85 -10.58
N LEU A 207 -21.89 -0.94 -11.49
CA LEU A 207 -23.28 -0.51 -11.66
C LEU A 207 -24.20 -1.66 -12.09
N GLY A 208 -23.72 -2.55 -12.98
CA GLY A 208 -24.42 -3.76 -13.38
C GLY A 208 -24.66 -4.70 -12.20
N ASP A 209 -23.65 -4.94 -11.36
CA ASP A 209 -23.75 -5.78 -10.17
C ASP A 209 -24.76 -5.23 -9.16
N ILE A 210 -24.77 -3.91 -8.96
CA ILE A 210 -25.75 -3.26 -8.06
C ILE A 210 -27.16 -3.49 -8.56
N ARG A 211 -27.42 -3.32 -9.85
CA ARG A 211 -28.75 -3.54 -10.44
C ARG A 211 -29.19 -4.99 -10.33
N GLU A 212 -28.27 -5.92 -10.55
CA GLU A 212 -28.55 -7.34 -10.36
C GLU A 212 -28.82 -7.65 -8.88
N SER A 213 -28.07 -7.05 -7.96
CA SER A 213 -28.31 -7.18 -6.52
C SER A 213 -29.70 -6.71 -6.11
N VAL A 214 -30.16 -5.59 -6.69
CA VAL A 214 -31.55 -5.09 -6.47
C VAL A 214 -32.57 -6.09 -7.01
N ARG A 215 -32.35 -6.63 -8.21
CA ARG A 215 -33.26 -7.58 -8.86
C ARG A 215 -33.42 -8.87 -8.06
N ILE A 216 -32.32 -9.40 -7.50
CA ILE A 216 -32.35 -10.67 -6.74
C ILE A 216 -32.58 -10.49 -5.24
N GLY A 217 -32.58 -9.24 -4.74
CA GLY A 217 -32.75 -8.92 -3.33
C GLY A 217 -31.58 -9.27 -2.41
N ALA A 218 -30.39 -9.53 -2.98
CA ALA A 218 -29.18 -9.91 -2.25
C ALA A 218 -27.93 -9.37 -2.98
N PRO A 219 -26.79 -9.18 -2.28
CA PRO A 219 -25.54 -8.81 -2.93
C PRO A 219 -25.14 -9.84 -4.02
N PHE A 220 -24.88 -9.34 -5.23
CA PHE A 220 -24.48 -10.18 -6.35
C PHE A 220 -22.97 -10.42 -6.31
N GLU A 221 -22.57 -11.68 -6.45
CA GLU A 221 -21.16 -12.09 -6.58
C GLU A 221 -20.95 -12.66 -7.99
N ARG A 222 -20.01 -12.10 -8.72
CA ARG A 222 -19.58 -12.69 -10.01
C ARG A 222 -18.80 -13.97 -9.74
N ASN A 223 -19.17 -15.04 -10.42
CA ASN A 223 -18.43 -16.30 -10.42
C ASN A 223 -17.14 -16.18 -11.23
#